data_cf2785d76dd5b130723dd2b474f90c6f
#
_entry.id   cf2785d76dd5b130723dd2b474f90c6f
#
_cell.length_a   1.000
_cell.length_b   1.000
_cell.length_c   1.000
_cell.angle_alpha   90.00
_cell.angle_beta   90.00
_cell.angle_gamma   90.00
#
_symmetry.space_group_name_H-M   'P 1'
#
loop_
_entity.id
_entity.type
_entity.pdbx_description
1 polymer ?
#
loop_
_entity_poly.entity_id
_entity_poly.type
_entity_poly.pdbx_seq_one_letter_code
_entity_poly.pdbx_strand_id
1 'polypeptide(L)'
;MEGHHFWEQQNEIQEVRFLVPKDKRKMEYPFSIPAVRECGEIKFSSPVTIFTGENGSGKSTILEAIAVAAGFNPEGGSKNFTFSTQNTHSQLYEDTQIVRGTHRAKDGYFLRAESFYNVATDIDEMDRTVKRGPRLVSSYGGKSLHRQSHGESFLSLVENRFGGQGLYIFDEPEAALSPVNQLVLVRHICRLVKEGSQFLISTHSPVLLCIPGAQIYELSREKGRAFCACQAEETALFRFYSGFMRAPHRVMQELLKEELFLMKNPPFQLERRVFRRDMRKDF
;
A
#
# COMPACT_ATOMS: atom_id res chain seq x y z
N MET A 1 23.18 -17.39 2.02
CA MET A 1 22.39 -16.97 3.21
C MET A 1 22.88 -15.64 3.84
N GLU A 2 23.67 -14.84 3.15
CA GLU A 2 24.27 -13.59 3.71
C GLU A 2 23.55 -12.30 3.30
N GLY A 3 22.47 -12.38 2.52
CA GLY A 3 21.78 -11.17 2.03
C GLY A 3 20.75 -10.52 2.97
N HIS A 4 20.19 -11.24 3.92
CA HIS A 4 19.11 -10.73 4.75
C HIS A 4 19.57 -9.71 5.81
N HIS A 5 20.74 -9.90 6.42
CA HIS A 5 21.23 -9.00 7.47
C HIS A 5 21.63 -7.59 6.99
N PHE A 6 22.03 -7.44 5.74
CA PHE A 6 22.48 -6.14 5.23
C PHE A 6 21.33 -5.12 5.10
N TRP A 7 20.14 -5.56 4.69
CA TRP A 7 18.97 -4.71 4.49
C TRP A 7 18.30 -4.31 5.79
N GLU A 8 18.30 -5.18 6.82
CA GLU A 8 17.76 -4.88 8.15
C GLU A 8 18.46 -3.68 8.80
N GLN A 9 19.76 -3.49 8.52
CA GLN A 9 20.52 -2.36 9.06
C GLN A 9 20.23 -1.03 8.36
N GLN A 10 19.64 -1.04 7.15
CA GLN A 10 19.38 0.17 6.36
C GLN A 10 17.95 0.70 6.49
N ASN A 11 17.00 -0.10 6.95
CA ASN A 11 15.62 0.33 7.11
C ASN A 11 15.51 1.41 8.20
N GLU A 12 14.78 2.52 7.89
CA GLU A 12 14.45 3.54 8.89
C GLU A 12 13.49 2.97 9.93
N ILE A 13 12.46 2.24 9.48
CA ILE A 13 11.53 1.54 10.36
C ILE A 13 11.90 0.07 10.35
N GLN A 14 12.31 -0.46 11.50
CA GLN A 14 12.66 -1.87 11.67
C GLN A 14 11.47 -2.70 12.16
N GLU A 15 10.64 -2.08 13.00
CA GLU A 15 9.52 -2.76 13.61
C GLU A 15 8.41 -1.76 13.95
N VAL A 16 7.18 -2.21 13.86
CA VAL A 16 5.99 -1.49 14.34
C VAL A 16 5.24 -2.39 15.30
N ARG A 17 4.83 -1.84 16.44
CA ARG A 17 3.99 -2.50 17.45
C ARG A 17 2.68 -1.78 17.60
N PHE A 18 1.59 -2.53 17.54
CA PHE A 18 0.26 -2.02 17.81
C PHE A 18 -0.17 -2.43 19.22
N LEU A 19 -0.42 -1.44 20.06
CA LEU A 19 -0.80 -1.63 21.46
C LEU A 19 -2.32 -1.88 21.54
N VAL A 20 -2.73 -3.14 21.32
CA VAL A 20 -4.14 -3.50 21.35
C VAL A 20 -4.75 -3.25 22.72
N PRO A 21 -5.79 -2.42 22.88
CA PRO A 21 -6.44 -2.15 24.15
C PRO A 21 -6.99 -3.43 24.79
N LYS A 22 -6.96 -3.51 26.13
CA LYS A 22 -7.53 -4.62 26.89
C LYS A 22 -9.00 -4.39 27.27
N ASP A 23 -9.48 -3.17 27.11
CA ASP A 23 -10.82 -2.69 27.45
C ASP A 23 -11.82 -2.80 26.29
N LYS A 24 -12.97 -2.11 26.39
CA LYS A 24 -14.03 -2.09 25.38
C LYS A 24 -13.57 -1.57 24.00
N ARG A 25 -12.55 -0.70 23.95
CA ARG A 25 -12.00 -0.16 22.70
C ARG A 25 -11.53 -1.27 21.75
N LYS A 26 -11.18 -2.46 22.28
CA LYS A 26 -10.84 -3.63 21.46
C LYS A 26 -11.94 -4.03 20.48
N MET A 27 -13.19 -3.70 20.75
CA MET A 27 -14.35 -4.03 19.91
C MET A 27 -14.77 -2.87 19.00
N GLU A 28 -14.14 -1.71 19.15
CA GLU A 28 -14.42 -0.52 18.37
C GLU A 28 -13.40 -0.36 17.23
N TYR A 29 -13.76 0.42 16.22
CA TYR A 29 -12.83 0.77 15.15
C TYR A 29 -11.67 1.61 15.73
N PRO A 30 -10.42 1.35 15.34
CA PRO A 30 -9.97 0.40 14.30
C PRO A 30 -9.70 -1.03 14.81
N PHE A 31 -9.73 -1.31 16.10
CA PHE A 31 -9.39 -2.61 16.67
C PHE A 31 -10.47 -3.70 16.40
N SER A 32 -11.68 -3.30 15.96
CA SER A 32 -12.68 -4.25 15.46
C SER A 32 -12.24 -4.97 14.19
N ILE A 33 -11.28 -4.40 13.42
CA ILE A 33 -10.70 -5.02 12.23
C ILE A 33 -9.82 -6.20 12.67
N PRO A 34 -10.10 -7.44 12.21
CA PRO A 34 -9.33 -8.60 12.63
C PRO A 34 -7.83 -8.48 12.40
N ALA A 35 -7.41 -8.01 11.22
CA ALA A 35 -6.00 -7.84 10.90
C ALA A 35 -5.29 -6.85 11.83
N VAL A 36 -5.91 -5.72 12.18
CA VAL A 36 -5.35 -4.74 13.13
C VAL A 36 -5.17 -5.36 14.51
N ARG A 37 -6.12 -6.20 14.94
CA ARG A 37 -6.07 -6.87 16.24
C ARG A 37 -5.05 -7.99 16.31
N GLU A 38 -4.81 -8.68 15.19
CA GLU A 38 -3.96 -9.87 15.12
C GLU A 38 -2.52 -9.55 14.70
N CYS A 39 -2.27 -8.40 14.04
CA CYS A 39 -0.92 -8.07 13.57
C CYS A 39 0.08 -7.84 14.71
N GLY A 40 -0.36 -7.29 15.85
CA GLY A 40 0.47 -7.07 17.05
C GLY A 40 1.81 -6.40 16.79
N GLU A 41 2.75 -7.14 16.20
CA GLU A 41 4.10 -6.71 15.85
C GLU A 41 4.40 -7.01 14.38
N ILE A 42 4.93 -6.04 13.66
CA ILE A 42 5.37 -6.16 12.26
C ILE A 42 6.85 -5.87 12.18
N LYS A 43 7.67 -6.84 11.78
CA LYS A 43 9.11 -6.66 11.52
C LYS A 43 9.37 -6.46 10.03
N PHE A 44 10.19 -5.48 9.71
CA PHE A 44 10.55 -5.14 8.33
C PHE A 44 11.95 -5.68 8.01
N SER A 45 11.99 -6.90 7.51
CA SER A 45 13.24 -7.61 7.13
C SER A 45 13.70 -7.31 5.70
N SER A 46 12.86 -6.63 4.90
CA SER A 46 13.13 -6.20 3.54
C SER A 46 12.97 -4.68 3.41
N PRO A 47 13.71 -4.03 2.49
CA PRO A 47 13.49 -2.63 2.17
C PRO A 47 12.14 -2.36 1.49
N VAL A 48 11.48 -3.39 0.97
CA VAL A 48 10.12 -3.29 0.42
C VAL A 48 9.20 -4.21 1.20
N THR A 49 8.15 -3.66 1.80
CA THR A 49 7.08 -4.43 2.44
C THR A 49 5.75 -4.13 1.78
N ILE A 50 5.03 -5.18 1.43
CA ILE A 50 3.73 -5.12 0.75
C ILE A 50 2.64 -5.64 1.68
N PHE A 51 1.58 -4.85 1.81
CA PHE A 51 0.34 -5.25 2.45
C PHE A 51 -0.71 -5.50 1.37
N THR A 52 -1.20 -6.73 1.28
CA THR A 52 -2.24 -7.12 0.31
C THR A 52 -3.44 -7.75 1.03
N GLY A 53 -4.54 -7.96 0.31
CA GLY A 53 -5.76 -8.55 0.86
C GLY A 53 -7.02 -7.84 0.36
N GLU A 54 -8.19 -8.34 0.75
CA GLU A 54 -9.49 -7.81 0.31
C GLU A 54 -9.75 -6.37 0.75
N ASN A 55 -10.72 -5.71 0.11
CA ASN A 55 -11.20 -4.40 0.53
C ASN A 55 -11.77 -4.46 1.96
N GLY A 56 -11.40 -3.46 2.79
CA GLY A 56 -11.79 -3.40 4.20
C GLY A 56 -11.11 -4.44 5.10
N SER A 57 -10.02 -5.09 4.66
CA SER A 57 -9.20 -5.97 5.51
C SER A 57 -8.30 -5.20 6.50
N GLY A 58 -8.15 -3.87 6.32
CA GLY A 58 -7.37 -3.01 7.21
C GLY A 58 -6.02 -2.56 6.66
N LYS A 59 -5.70 -2.80 5.38
CA LYS A 59 -4.44 -2.38 4.74
C LYS A 59 -4.16 -0.90 4.92
N SER A 60 -5.06 -0.06 4.41
CA SER A 60 -4.92 1.41 4.49
C SER A 60 -4.91 1.90 5.92
N THR A 61 -5.69 1.28 6.83
CA THR A 61 -5.72 1.63 8.26
C THR A 61 -4.36 1.39 8.93
N ILE A 62 -3.74 0.23 8.68
CA ILE A 62 -2.41 -0.10 9.21
C ILE A 62 -1.35 0.84 8.60
N LEU A 63 -1.39 1.04 7.28
CA LEU A 63 -0.41 1.84 6.57
C LEU A 63 -0.48 3.32 6.98
N GLU A 64 -1.69 3.87 7.11
CA GLU A 64 -1.95 5.22 7.60
C GLU A 64 -1.42 5.41 9.03
N ALA A 65 -1.72 4.45 9.93
CA ALA A 65 -1.23 4.52 11.31
C ALA A 65 0.31 4.55 11.37
N ILE A 66 0.99 3.73 10.54
CA ILE A 66 2.44 3.74 10.43
C ILE A 66 2.93 5.09 9.87
N ALA A 67 2.29 5.62 8.84
CA ALA A 67 2.66 6.89 8.23
C ALA A 67 2.55 8.05 9.22
N VAL A 68 1.42 8.15 9.93
CA VAL A 68 1.19 9.21 10.93
C VAL A 68 2.16 9.09 12.10
N ALA A 69 2.37 7.87 12.63
CA ALA A 69 3.35 7.63 13.70
C ALA A 69 4.80 7.90 13.24
N ALA A 70 5.10 7.78 11.93
CA ALA A 70 6.39 8.15 11.34
C ALA A 70 6.55 9.67 11.14
N GLY A 71 5.49 10.46 11.33
CA GLY A 71 5.47 11.92 11.23
C GLY A 71 5.00 12.47 9.89
N PHE A 72 4.28 11.67 9.07
CA PHE A 72 3.62 12.16 7.87
C PHE A 72 2.23 12.70 8.19
N ASN A 73 1.75 13.60 7.33
CA ASN A 73 0.37 14.05 7.38
C ASN A 73 -0.57 12.89 6.96
N PRO A 74 -1.70 12.65 7.64
CA PRO A 74 -2.66 11.61 7.26
C PRO A 74 -3.24 11.77 5.86
N GLU A 75 -3.33 13.00 5.35
CA GLU A 75 -3.76 13.27 3.97
C GLU A 75 -2.68 12.96 2.91
N GLY A 76 -1.43 12.70 3.34
CA GLY A 76 -0.31 12.42 2.45
C GLY A 76 0.64 13.61 2.27
N GLY A 77 1.61 13.45 1.38
CA GLY A 77 2.65 14.44 1.13
C GLY A 77 3.97 14.16 1.83
N SER A 78 4.90 15.11 1.79
CA SER A 78 6.16 15.02 2.51
C SER A 78 5.98 15.36 4.00
N LYS A 79 6.94 15.02 4.86
CA LYS A 79 6.91 15.34 6.31
C LYS A 79 6.75 16.83 6.63
N ASN A 80 7.05 17.71 5.67
CA ASN A 80 6.98 19.16 5.83
C ASN A 80 5.61 19.74 5.47
N PHE A 81 4.68 18.93 4.97
CA PHE A 81 3.33 19.36 4.67
C PHE A 81 2.44 19.29 5.91
N THR A 82 2.08 20.42 6.46
CA THR A 82 1.11 20.53 7.56
C THR A 82 -0.22 21.04 7.00
N PHE A 83 -1.09 20.14 6.58
CA PHE A 83 -2.48 20.47 6.24
C PHE A 83 -3.38 20.10 7.40
N SER A 84 -4.28 20.98 7.74
CA SER A 84 -5.32 20.77 8.73
C SER A 84 -6.67 20.67 7.99
N THR A 85 -6.93 19.54 7.40
CA THR A 85 -8.27 19.16 6.99
C THR A 85 -8.85 18.18 8.03
N GLN A 86 -10.16 18.11 8.13
CA GLN A 86 -10.94 17.43 9.19
C GLN A 86 -10.31 16.13 9.72
N ASN A 87 -10.46 15.86 11.03
CA ASN A 87 -10.04 14.61 11.71
C ASN A 87 -10.78 13.38 11.16
N THR A 88 -10.46 12.96 9.94
CA THR A 88 -11.06 11.78 9.28
C THR A 88 -10.17 10.53 9.39
N HIS A 89 -8.97 10.68 9.98
CA HIS A 89 -8.00 9.59 10.12
C HIS A 89 -8.28 8.71 11.33
N SER A 90 -7.85 7.46 11.21
CA SER A 90 -7.95 6.47 12.28
C SER A 90 -7.08 6.85 13.47
N GLN A 91 -7.59 6.71 14.70
CA GLN A 91 -6.82 6.92 15.93
C GLN A 91 -5.78 5.81 16.20
N LEU A 92 -5.63 4.82 15.32
CA LEU A 92 -4.68 3.71 15.51
C LEU A 92 -3.24 4.19 15.73
N TYR A 93 -2.85 5.34 15.15
CA TYR A 93 -1.51 5.90 15.30
C TYR A 93 -1.16 6.22 16.77
N GLU A 94 -2.12 6.52 17.62
CA GLU A 94 -1.92 6.80 19.05
C GLU A 94 -1.46 5.54 19.80
N ASP A 95 -1.93 4.38 19.37
CA ASP A 95 -1.57 3.08 19.89
C ASP A 95 -0.47 2.39 19.04
N THR A 96 0.25 3.15 18.19
CA THR A 96 1.32 2.65 17.30
C THR A 96 2.68 3.08 17.77
N GLN A 97 3.56 2.12 18.05
CA GLN A 97 4.96 2.35 18.39
C GLN A 97 5.87 1.95 17.24
N ILE A 98 6.79 2.86 16.85
CA ILE A 98 7.77 2.60 15.80
C ILE A 98 9.15 2.37 16.42
N VAL A 99 9.74 1.22 16.13
CA VAL A 99 11.16 0.95 16.39
C VAL A 99 11.95 1.35 15.16
N ARG A 100 12.81 2.35 15.31
CA ARG A 100 13.61 2.88 14.21
C ARG A 100 14.99 2.24 14.17
N GLY A 101 15.51 2.08 12.96
CA GLY A 101 16.89 1.68 12.73
C GLY A 101 17.90 2.79 13.04
N THR A 102 19.17 2.51 12.81
CA THR A 102 20.27 3.46 12.95
C THR A 102 20.30 4.51 11.84
N HIS A 103 19.79 4.17 10.65
CA HIS A 103 19.67 5.08 9.53
C HIS A 103 18.38 5.92 9.64
N ARG A 104 18.54 7.23 9.38
CA ARG A 104 17.42 8.16 9.28
C ARG A 104 17.20 8.49 7.80
N ALA A 105 15.96 8.37 7.35
CA ALA A 105 15.62 8.78 6.00
C ALA A 105 15.87 10.29 5.84
N LYS A 106 16.56 10.66 4.76
CA LYS A 106 16.80 12.06 4.39
C LYS A 106 15.61 12.69 3.69
N ASP A 107 14.78 11.84 3.10
CA ASP A 107 13.56 12.23 2.40
C ASP A 107 12.42 11.29 2.80
N GLY A 108 11.20 11.66 2.48
CA GLY A 108 10.06 10.79 2.72
C GLY A 108 8.78 11.35 2.15
N TYR A 109 7.89 10.44 1.77
CA TYR A 109 6.61 10.80 1.20
C TYR A 109 5.56 9.74 1.53
N PHE A 110 4.41 10.19 2.01
CA PHE A 110 3.22 9.37 2.12
C PHE A 110 2.31 9.69 0.93
N LEU A 111 2.06 8.70 0.09
CA LEU A 111 1.26 8.85 -1.11
C LEU A 111 0.01 7.99 -0.99
N ARG A 112 -1.15 8.66 -1.05
CA ARG A 112 -2.47 8.04 -1.13
C ARG A 112 -3.04 8.35 -2.50
N ALA A 113 -3.53 7.33 -3.21
CA ALA A 113 -4.13 7.54 -4.53
C ALA A 113 -5.35 8.47 -4.45
N GLU A 114 -6.15 8.35 -3.39
CA GLU A 114 -7.35 9.16 -3.16
C GLU A 114 -7.06 10.65 -2.96
N SER A 115 -5.98 10.99 -2.25
CA SER A 115 -5.62 12.39 -1.92
C SER A 115 -4.55 12.98 -2.83
N PHE A 116 -4.02 12.21 -3.78
CA PHE A 116 -2.99 12.68 -4.70
C PHE A 116 -3.40 13.95 -5.48
N TYR A 117 -4.67 14.04 -5.87
CA TYR A 117 -5.21 15.21 -6.56
C TYR A 117 -5.22 16.46 -5.67
N ASN A 118 -5.51 16.31 -4.39
CA ASN A 118 -5.49 17.42 -3.43
C ASN A 118 -4.05 17.93 -3.26
N VAL A 119 -3.08 17.04 -3.10
CA VAL A 119 -1.66 17.39 -3.01
C VAL A 119 -1.17 18.12 -4.27
N ALA A 120 -1.63 17.71 -5.46
CA ALA A 120 -1.32 18.38 -6.71
C ALA A 120 -1.88 19.81 -6.75
N THR A 121 -3.10 20.01 -6.24
CA THR A 121 -3.74 21.34 -6.14
C THR A 121 -2.96 22.24 -5.19
N ASP A 122 -2.57 21.71 -4.03
CA ASP A 122 -1.84 22.45 -3.01
C ASP A 122 -0.45 22.90 -3.50
N ILE A 123 0.24 22.05 -4.28
CA ILE A 123 1.52 22.42 -4.92
C ILE A 123 1.33 23.59 -5.89
N ASP A 124 0.30 23.56 -6.73
CA ASP A 124 0.00 24.64 -7.67
C ASP A 124 -0.40 25.93 -6.94
N GLU A 125 -1.12 25.85 -5.82
CA GLU A 125 -1.49 27.00 -5.00
C GLU A 125 -0.29 27.61 -4.27
N MET A 126 0.58 26.78 -3.68
CA MET A 126 1.82 27.22 -3.08
C MET A 126 2.71 27.96 -4.10
N ASP A 127 2.85 27.41 -5.31
CA ASP A 127 3.63 28.04 -6.37
C ASP A 127 3.06 29.40 -6.83
N ARG A 128 1.76 29.63 -6.72
CA ARG A 128 1.13 30.93 -6.99
C ARG A 128 1.47 31.97 -5.91
N THR A 129 1.70 31.53 -4.68
CA THR A 129 1.97 32.41 -3.53
C THR A 129 3.46 32.73 -3.34
N VAL A 130 4.35 31.91 -3.88
CA VAL A 130 5.82 32.11 -3.81
C VAL A 130 6.25 33.26 -4.71
N LYS A 131 6.53 34.42 -4.10
CA LYS A 131 7.02 35.62 -4.80
C LYS A 131 8.54 35.63 -5.08
N ARG A 132 9.33 34.82 -4.35
CA ARG A 132 10.80 34.72 -4.51
C ARG A 132 11.25 33.31 -4.13
N GLY A 133 11.98 32.61 -5.01
CA GLY A 133 12.55 31.28 -4.81
C GLY A 133 12.23 30.32 -5.97
N PRO A 134 12.87 29.15 -6.03
CA PRO A 134 12.54 28.13 -7.01
C PRO A 134 11.09 27.66 -6.79
N ARG A 135 10.33 27.54 -7.89
CA ARG A 135 8.97 27.02 -7.84
C ARG A 135 8.97 25.57 -7.41
N LEU A 136 8.04 25.17 -6.54
CA LEU A 136 7.86 23.78 -6.11
C LEU A 136 7.63 22.86 -7.31
N VAL A 137 6.88 23.32 -8.30
CA VAL A 137 6.62 22.58 -9.55
C VAL A 137 7.90 22.14 -10.26
N SER A 138 9.01 22.86 -10.07
CA SER A 138 10.31 22.48 -10.64
C SER A 138 10.83 21.15 -10.08
N SER A 139 10.53 20.85 -8.81
CA SER A 139 10.84 19.57 -8.15
C SER A 139 9.91 18.43 -8.58
N TYR A 140 8.86 18.74 -9.37
CA TYR A 140 7.87 17.81 -9.89
C TYR A 140 7.88 17.71 -11.42
N GLY A 141 9.05 17.95 -12.06
CA GLY A 141 9.22 17.88 -13.51
C GLY A 141 8.89 19.17 -14.27
N GLY A 142 8.68 20.29 -13.58
CA GLY A 142 8.54 21.62 -14.19
C GLY A 142 7.21 21.89 -14.89
N LYS A 143 6.28 20.93 -14.90
CA LYS A 143 4.92 21.07 -15.45
C LYS A 143 3.90 20.90 -14.33
N SER A 144 2.83 21.70 -14.32
CA SER A 144 1.72 21.50 -13.39
C SER A 144 1.19 20.06 -13.51
N LEU A 145 1.04 19.39 -12.38
CA LEU A 145 0.53 18.02 -12.31
C LEU A 145 -0.90 17.90 -12.86
N HIS A 146 -1.68 18.99 -12.84
CA HIS A 146 -3.02 19.06 -13.44
C HIS A 146 -3.04 19.07 -14.98
N ARG A 147 -1.90 19.33 -15.63
CA ARG A 147 -1.79 19.34 -17.11
C ARG A 147 -1.33 18.00 -17.68
N GLN A 148 -1.20 16.98 -16.84
CA GLN A 148 -0.78 15.62 -17.18
C GLN A 148 -1.92 14.64 -16.86
N SER A 149 -1.92 13.46 -17.46
CA SER A 149 -2.79 12.40 -17.00
C SER A 149 -2.43 11.98 -15.56
N HIS A 150 -3.36 11.44 -14.79
CA HIS A 150 -3.13 11.01 -13.40
C HIS A 150 -1.89 10.11 -13.29
N GLY A 151 -1.73 9.16 -14.22
CA GLY A 151 -0.59 8.25 -14.22
C GLY A 151 0.73 8.93 -14.54
N GLU A 152 0.75 9.89 -15.47
CA GLU A 152 1.94 10.67 -15.82
C GLU A 152 2.36 11.56 -14.66
N SER A 153 1.40 12.24 -14.02
CA SER A 153 1.65 13.08 -12.84
C SER A 153 2.25 12.28 -11.69
N PHE A 154 1.70 11.08 -11.45
CA PHE A 154 2.20 10.16 -10.42
C PHE A 154 3.64 9.72 -10.71
N LEU A 155 3.93 9.26 -11.92
CA LEU A 155 5.29 8.86 -12.30
C LEU A 155 6.26 10.03 -12.28
N SER A 156 5.82 11.23 -12.71
CA SER A 156 6.62 12.45 -12.64
C SER A 156 7.00 12.80 -11.19
N LEU A 157 6.08 12.63 -10.24
CA LEU A 157 6.37 12.77 -8.80
C LEU A 157 7.48 11.79 -8.38
N VAL A 158 7.31 10.48 -8.69
CA VAL A 158 8.26 9.45 -8.29
C VAL A 158 9.65 9.68 -8.91
N GLU A 159 9.68 10.09 -10.17
CA GLU A 159 10.92 10.29 -10.93
C GLU A 159 11.70 11.53 -10.48
N ASN A 160 11.02 12.63 -10.23
CA ASN A 160 11.65 13.93 -10.01
C ASN A 160 11.76 14.34 -8.54
N ARG A 161 10.85 13.87 -7.69
CA ARG A 161 10.79 14.28 -6.28
C ARG A 161 11.44 13.27 -5.33
N PHE A 162 11.44 11.98 -5.66
CA PHE A 162 11.95 10.95 -4.75
C PHE A 162 13.44 10.74 -4.94
N GLY A 163 14.17 10.84 -3.83
CA GLY A 163 15.61 10.62 -3.75
C GLY A 163 15.99 9.29 -3.10
N GLY A 164 17.27 8.96 -3.12
CA GLY A 164 17.80 7.85 -2.34
C GLY A 164 17.74 8.11 -0.83
N GLN A 165 17.86 7.07 -0.01
CA GLN A 165 17.80 7.11 1.45
C GLN A 165 16.47 7.71 1.97
N GLY A 166 15.35 7.37 1.32
CA GLY A 166 14.02 7.86 1.66
C GLY A 166 13.15 6.80 2.34
N LEU A 167 12.12 7.26 3.07
CA LEU A 167 11.00 6.44 3.54
C LEU A 167 9.75 6.78 2.72
N TYR A 168 9.28 5.84 1.92
CA TYR A 168 8.16 6.01 1.01
C TYR A 168 7.02 5.06 1.39
N ILE A 169 5.85 5.63 1.62
CA ILE A 169 4.66 4.88 2.02
C ILE A 169 3.61 5.11 0.95
N PHE A 170 3.12 4.03 0.30
CA PHE A 170 2.17 4.11 -0.82
C PHE A 170 0.89 3.36 -0.51
N ASP A 171 -0.23 4.05 -0.55
CA ASP A 171 -1.56 3.47 -0.38
C ASP A 171 -2.26 3.38 -1.74
N GLU A 172 -2.37 2.14 -2.25
CA GLU A 172 -2.99 1.76 -3.52
C GLU A 172 -2.48 2.56 -4.75
N PRO A 173 -1.15 2.63 -4.98
CA PRO A 173 -0.58 3.44 -6.06
C PRO A 173 -1.06 3.01 -7.45
N GLU A 174 -1.51 1.78 -7.62
CA GLU A 174 -2.06 1.26 -8.88
C GLU A 174 -3.34 1.93 -9.34
N ALA A 175 -4.11 2.54 -8.43
CA ALA A 175 -5.39 3.18 -8.79
C ALA A 175 -5.21 4.31 -9.83
N ALA A 176 -4.03 4.95 -9.86
CA ALA A 176 -3.68 5.97 -10.84
C ALA A 176 -2.91 5.44 -12.06
N LEU A 177 -2.53 4.14 -12.08
CA LEU A 177 -1.53 3.63 -13.02
C LEU A 177 -2.07 2.52 -13.94
N SER A 178 -1.82 2.64 -15.24
CA SER A 178 -1.97 1.52 -16.17
C SER A 178 -1.00 0.38 -15.80
N PRO A 179 -1.27 -0.89 -16.22
CA PRO A 179 -0.36 -2.00 -15.94
C PRO A 179 1.08 -1.77 -16.40
N VAL A 180 1.28 -1.10 -17.54
CA VAL A 180 2.62 -0.73 -18.04
C VAL A 180 3.27 0.30 -17.13
N ASN A 181 2.53 1.29 -16.66
CA ASN A 181 3.04 2.31 -15.75
C ASN A 181 3.35 1.73 -14.36
N GLN A 182 2.67 0.69 -13.93
CA GLN A 182 3.02 -0.05 -12.71
C GLN A 182 4.40 -0.73 -12.84
N LEU A 183 4.76 -1.27 -14.01
CA LEU A 183 6.13 -1.79 -14.25
C LEU A 183 7.18 -0.68 -14.21
N VAL A 184 6.86 0.52 -14.72
CA VAL A 184 7.74 1.69 -14.60
C VAL A 184 7.93 2.06 -13.12
N LEU A 185 6.84 2.07 -12.33
CA LEU A 185 6.92 2.29 -10.88
C LEU A 185 7.81 1.26 -10.19
N VAL A 186 7.65 -0.04 -10.49
CA VAL A 186 8.51 -1.11 -9.95
C VAL A 186 9.98 -0.83 -10.24
N ARG A 187 10.32 -0.42 -11.47
CA ARG A 187 11.69 -0.05 -11.85
C ARG A 187 12.22 1.09 -10.97
N HIS A 188 11.42 2.13 -10.73
CA HIS A 188 11.82 3.25 -9.86
C HIS A 188 12.01 2.81 -8.42
N ILE A 189 11.10 2.00 -7.87
CA ILE A 189 11.23 1.41 -6.53
C ILE A 189 12.55 0.63 -6.41
N CYS A 190 12.82 -0.28 -7.35
CA CYS A 190 14.06 -1.07 -7.35
C CYS A 190 15.33 -0.20 -7.43
N ARG A 191 15.31 0.91 -8.16
CA ARG A 191 16.41 1.88 -8.21
C ARG A 191 16.60 2.55 -6.85
N LEU A 192 15.53 3.10 -6.27
CA LEU A 192 15.58 3.82 -5.00
C LEU A 192 15.95 2.91 -3.82
N VAL A 193 15.55 1.63 -3.86
CA VAL A 193 15.99 0.61 -2.89
C VAL A 193 17.49 0.42 -2.94
N LYS A 194 18.10 0.34 -4.13
CA LYS A 194 19.56 0.27 -4.27
C LYS A 194 20.27 1.51 -3.75
N GLU A 195 19.57 2.65 -3.73
CA GLU A 195 20.03 3.93 -3.18
C GLU A 195 19.72 4.07 -1.68
N GLY A 196 19.26 2.99 -1.00
CA GLY A 196 19.04 2.94 0.45
C GLY A 196 17.67 3.42 0.91
N SER A 197 16.64 3.39 0.05
CA SER A 197 15.28 3.76 0.42
C SER A 197 14.47 2.57 0.89
N GLN A 198 13.52 2.82 1.81
CA GLN A 198 12.54 1.86 2.30
C GLN A 198 11.15 2.20 1.76
N PHE A 199 10.40 1.14 1.39
CA PHE A 199 9.04 1.24 0.87
C PHE A 199 8.06 0.41 1.70
N LEU A 200 6.93 1.01 2.08
CA LEU A 200 5.78 0.32 2.64
C LEU A 200 4.60 0.55 1.69
N ILE A 201 4.00 -0.51 1.14
CA ILE A 201 3.04 -0.41 0.04
C ILE A 201 1.80 -1.21 0.37
N SER A 202 0.60 -0.61 0.35
CA SER A 202 -0.65 -1.35 0.25
C SER A 202 -1.03 -1.50 -1.23
N THR A 203 -1.49 -2.68 -1.64
CA THR A 203 -1.83 -2.88 -3.05
C THR A 203 -2.81 -4.02 -3.30
N HIS A 204 -3.60 -3.86 -4.37
CA HIS A 204 -4.39 -4.89 -5.05
C HIS A 204 -3.82 -5.26 -6.43
N SER A 205 -2.61 -4.80 -6.75
CA SER A 205 -1.99 -5.08 -8.04
C SER A 205 -1.19 -6.38 -8.03
N PRO A 206 -1.47 -7.33 -8.90
CA PRO A 206 -0.63 -8.51 -9.08
C PRO A 206 0.77 -8.15 -9.61
N VAL A 207 0.93 -7.00 -10.27
CA VAL A 207 2.22 -6.50 -10.75
C VAL A 207 3.09 -6.06 -9.58
N LEU A 208 2.54 -5.26 -8.66
CA LEU A 208 3.28 -4.76 -7.50
C LEU A 208 3.60 -5.86 -6.49
N LEU A 209 2.75 -6.89 -6.38
CA LEU A 209 3.06 -8.07 -5.57
C LEU A 209 4.37 -8.76 -5.98
N CYS A 210 4.76 -8.66 -7.25
CA CYS A 210 5.94 -9.30 -7.80
C CYS A 210 7.22 -8.44 -7.71
N ILE A 211 7.24 -7.38 -6.89
CA ILE A 211 8.47 -6.61 -6.64
C ILE A 211 9.56 -7.54 -6.07
N PRO A 212 10.74 -7.62 -6.70
CA PRO A 212 11.78 -8.55 -6.28
C PRO A 212 12.24 -8.32 -4.84
N GLY A 213 12.25 -9.38 -4.03
CA GLY A 213 12.71 -9.34 -2.65
C GLY A 213 11.75 -8.65 -1.68
N ALA A 214 10.53 -8.33 -2.09
CA ALA A 214 9.53 -7.76 -1.20
C ALA A 214 9.10 -8.77 -0.13
N GLN A 215 8.93 -8.26 1.10
CA GLN A 215 8.25 -8.96 2.19
C GLN A 215 6.76 -8.72 2.05
N ILE A 216 5.94 -9.77 2.07
CA ILE A 216 4.50 -9.65 1.82
C ILE A 216 3.72 -10.09 3.07
N TYR A 217 2.76 -9.26 3.45
CA TYR A 217 1.74 -9.58 4.44
C TYR A 217 0.37 -9.58 3.78
N GLU A 218 -0.33 -10.71 3.86
CA GLU A 218 -1.71 -10.83 3.41
C GLU A 218 -2.66 -10.60 4.59
N LEU A 219 -3.59 -9.65 4.38
CA LEU A 219 -4.62 -9.29 5.35
C LEU A 219 -5.95 -9.88 4.92
N SER A 220 -6.66 -10.48 5.87
CA SER A 220 -7.99 -11.04 5.65
C SER A 220 -8.97 -10.64 6.75
N ARG A 221 -10.26 -10.93 6.54
CA ARG A 221 -11.29 -10.79 7.58
C ARG A 221 -11.46 -12.05 8.40
N GLU A 222 -10.74 -13.12 8.07
CA GLU A 222 -10.86 -14.41 8.71
C GLU A 222 -10.11 -14.43 10.04
N LYS A 223 -10.83 -14.60 11.15
CA LYS A 223 -10.23 -14.65 12.49
C LYS A 223 -9.24 -15.80 12.60
N GLY A 224 -8.10 -15.55 13.23
CA GLY A 224 -7.01 -16.51 13.41
C GLY A 224 -6.09 -16.64 12.19
N ARG A 225 -6.40 -15.94 11.07
CA ARG A 225 -5.57 -15.81 9.87
C ARG A 225 -5.70 -14.43 9.25
N ALA A 226 -6.00 -13.43 10.07
CA ALA A 226 -6.28 -12.12 9.55
C ALA A 226 -5.02 -11.34 9.14
N PHE A 227 -3.83 -11.77 9.59
CA PHE A 227 -2.55 -11.17 9.24
C PHE A 227 -1.48 -12.26 9.12
N CYS A 228 -1.00 -12.52 7.89
CA CYS A 228 -0.06 -13.60 7.61
C CYS A 228 1.07 -13.15 6.69
N ALA A 229 2.31 -13.49 7.02
CA ALA A 229 3.44 -13.38 6.09
C ALA A 229 3.37 -14.53 5.08
N CYS A 230 3.58 -14.22 3.78
CA CYS A 230 3.48 -15.20 2.70
C CYS A 230 4.35 -14.82 1.50
N GLN A 231 4.47 -15.73 0.52
CA GLN A 231 5.05 -15.44 -0.79
C GLN A 231 3.98 -14.88 -1.73
N ALA A 232 4.39 -14.19 -2.81
CA ALA A 232 3.47 -13.59 -3.77
C ALA A 232 2.47 -14.62 -4.33
N GLU A 233 2.96 -15.81 -4.69
CA GLU A 233 2.19 -16.90 -5.29
C GLU A 233 1.18 -17.52 -4.31
N GLU A 234 1.38 -17.33 -3.01
CA GLU A 234 0.51 -17.85 -1.96
C GLU A 234 -0.67 -16.94 -1.67
N THR A 235 -0.62 -15.67 -2.13
CA THR A 235 -1.69 -14.71 -1.91
C THR A 235 -2.96 -15.07 -2.67
N ALA A 236 -4.12 -14.78 -2.09
CA ALA A 236 -5.41 -14.96 -2.76
C ALA A 236 -5.48 -14.16 -4.07
N LEU A 237 -4.90 -12.96 -4.06
CA LEU A 237 -4.82 -12.08 -5.22
C LEU A 237 -4.07 -12.73 -6.40
N PHE A 238 -2.86 -13.23 -6.16
CA PHE A 238 -2.05 -13.86 -7.20
C PHE A 238 -2.72 -15.12 -7.74
N ARG A 239 -3.25 -15.98 -6.86
CA ARG A 239 -3.99 -17.19 -7.24
C ARG A 239 -5.21 -16.87 -8.09
N PHE A 240 -5.96 -15.81 -7.71
CA PHE A 240 -7.11 -15.35 -8.49
C PHE A 240 -6.69 -14.97 -9.91
N TYR A 241 -5.75 -14.04 -10.06
CA TYR A 241 -5.33 -13.57 -11.38
C TYR A 241 -4.69 -14.67 -12.22
N SER A 242 -3.84 -15.53 -11.62
CA SER A 242 -3.23 -16.67 -12.31
C SER A 242 -4.28 -17.65 -12.83
N GLY A 243 -5.28 -17.98 -12.03
CA GLY A 243 -6.39 -18.86 -12.42
C GLY A 243 -7.26 -18.25 -13.49
N PHE A 244 -7.66 -16.99 -13.31
CA PHE A 244 -8.49 -16.26 -14.28
C PHE A 244 -7.82 -16.16 -15.66
N MET A 245 -6.53 -15.75 -15.67
CA MET A 245 -5.80 -15.54 -16.95
C MET A 245 -5.51 -16.82 -17.70
N ARG A 246 -5.47 -17.98 -17.03
CA ARG A 246 -5.33 -19.29 -17.70
C ARG A 246 -6.58 -19.69 -18.48
N ALA A 247 -7.78 -19.36 -18.00
CA ALA A 247 -9.02 -19.78 -18.60
C ALA A 247 -10.14 -18.73 -18.49
N PRO A 248 -9.96 -17.48 -18.97
CA PRO A 248 -10.88 -16.37 -18.72
C PRO A 248 -12.27 -16.65 -19.29
N HIS A 249 -12.36 -17.25 -20.49
CA HIS A 249 -13.64 -17.58 -21.12
C HIS A 249 -14.41 -18.64 -20.34
N ARG A 250 -13.73 -19.63 -19.76
CA ARG A 250 -14.38 -20.66 -18.94
C ARG A 250 -14.95 -20.07 -17.66
N VAL A 251 -14.16 -19.23 -16.95
CA VAL A 251 -14.61 -18.57 -15.73
C VAL A 251 -15.83 -17.68 -16.02
N MET A 252 -15.80 -16.91 -17.12
CA MET A 252 -16.94 -16.07 -17.51
C MET A 252 -18.16 -16.90 -17.87
N GLN A 253 -18.01 -18.02 -18.59
CA GLN A 253 -19.12 -18.90 -18.92
C GLN A 253 -19.74 -19.56 -17.68
N GLU A 254 -18.94 -19.93 -16.69
CA GLU A 254 -19.43 -20.48 -15.44
C GLU A 254 -20.21 -19.43 -14.63
N LEU A 255 -19.68 -18.20 -14.52
CA LEU A 255 -20.37 -17.08 -13.89
C LEU A 255 -21.73 -16.79 -14.54
N LEU A 256 -21.79 -16.71 -15.89
CA LEU A 256 -23.02 -16.42 -16.61
C LEU A 256 -24.06 -17.57 -16.52
N LYS A 257 -23.61 -18.81 -16.36
CA LYS A 257 -24.52 -19.94 -16.07
C LYS A 257 -25.09 -19.90 -14.65
N GLU A 258 -24.33 -19.38 -13.71
CA GLU A 258 -24.76 -19.20 -12.33
C GLU A 258 -25.64 -17.97 -12.10
N GLU A 259 -25.71 -17.00 -13.02
CA GLU A 259 -26.63 -15.86 -12.91
C GLU A 259 -28.11 -16.29 -12.79
N LEU A 260 -28.51 -17.39 -13.39
CA LEU A 260 -29.84 -18.01 -13.16
C LEU A 260 -30.00 -18.52 -11.70
N PHE A 261 -28.90 -18.81 -11.00
CA PHE A 261 -28.86 -19.26 -9.63
C PHE A 261 -28.71 -18.09 -8.63
N LEU A 262 -28.10 -16.98 -9.05
CA LEU A 262 -27.85 -15.77 -8.24
C LEU A 262 -29.09 -14.97 -7.92
N MET A 263 -30.12 -15.02 -8.75
CA MET A 263 -31.44 -14.47 -8.41
C MET A 263 -32.07 -15.10 -7.15
N LYS A 264 -31.49 -16.20 -6.65
CA LYS A 264 -31.99 -16.93 -5.47
C LYS A 264 -31.07 -16.92 -4.25
N ASN A 265 -29.82 -16.38 -4.35
CA ASN A 265 -28.85 -16.36 -3.22
C ASN A 265 -27.94 -15.10 -3.28
N PRO A 266 -27.66 -14.45 -2.13
CA PRO A 266 -26.88 -13.21 -2.11
C PRO A 266 -25.41 -13.41 -2.50
N PRO A 267 -24.75 -12.36 -3.08
CA PRO A 267 -23.46 -12.46 -3.76
C PRO A 267 -22.25 -12.90 -2.91
N PHE A 268 -22.35 -12.86 -1.61
CA PHE A 268 -21.25 -13.21 -0.68
C PHE A 268 -20.81 -14.70 -0.71
N GLN A 269 -21.55 -15.59 -1.38
CA GLN A 269 -21.21 -17.02 -1.45
C GLN A 269 -20.52 -17.43 -2.77
N LEU A 270 -20.40 -16.55 -3.74
CA LEU A 270 -19.80 -16.84 -5.05
C LEU A 270 -18.28 -17.03 -4.98
N GLU A 271 -17.59 -16.14 -4.25
CA GLU A 271 -16.14 -16.17 -4.15
C GLU A 271 -15.58 -17.51 -3.64
N ARG A 272 -16.34 -18.18 -2.76
CA ARG A 272 -15.91 -19.46 -2.18
C ARG A 272 -16.18 -20.70 -3.04
N ARG A 273 -17.13 -20.67 -3.98
CA ARG A 273 -17.52 -21.86 -4.77
C ARG A 273 -16.80 -22.00 -6.09
N VAL A 274 -16.65 -20.91 -6.85
CA VAL A 274 -15.99 -20.91 -8.16
C VAL A 274 -14.52 -21.33 -8.01
N PHE A 275 -13.82 -20.83 -6.98
CA PHE A 275 -12.40 -21.13 -6.75
C PHE A 275 -12.11 -22.46 -6.05
N ARG A 276 -13.03 -22.99 -5.20
CA ARG A 276 -12.82 -24.29 -4.53
C ARG A 276 -12.98 -25.50 -5.44
N ARG A 277 -13.69 -25.42 -6.55
CA ARG A 277 -13.87 -26.56 -7.47
C ARG A 277 -12.67 -26.80 -8.38
N ASP A 278 -11.99 -25.75 -8.82
CA ASP A 278 -10.85 -25.91 -9.73
C ASP A 278 -9.55 -26.30 -9.00
N MET A 279 -9.38 -25.94 -7.73
CA MET A 279 -8.19 -26.33 -6.96
C MET A 279 -8.13 -27.80 -6.52
N ARG A 280 -9.21 -28.58 -6.72
CA ARG A 280 -9.25 -30.01 -6.34
C ARG A 280 -8.97 -30.96 -7.53
N LYS A 281 -8.77 -30.46 -8.74
CA LYS A 281 -8.60 -31.29 -9.93
C LYS A 281 -7.19 -31.29 -10.51
N ASP A 282 -6.29 -30.45 -10.00
CA ASP A 282 -4.91 -30.29 -10.51
C ASP A 282 -3.83 -30.61 -9.43
N PHE A 283 -4.18 -31.46 -8.42
CA PHE A 283 -3.24 -32.11 -7.52
C PHE A 283 -3.44 -33.62 -7.53
#